data_4380fd612e1324aa950e7a6ffd063931
#
_entry.id   4380fd612e1324aa950e7a6ffd063931
#
_cell.length_a   1.000
_cell.length_b   1.000
_cell.length_c   1.000
_cell.angle_alpha   90.00
_cell.angle_beta   90.00
_cell.angle_gamma   90.00
#
_symmetry.space_group_name_H-M   'P 1'
#
loop_
_entity.id
_entity.type
_entity.pdbx_description
1 polymer ?
#
loop_
_entity_poly.entity_id
_entity_poly.type
_entity_poly.pdbx_seq_one_letter_code
_entity_poly.pdbx_strand_id
1 'polypeptide(L)' 'GLTLEAILTALVAHFGWPELGERIPVRCFTHDPSIASSLKFLRKTPWARDKVEGLYLFMLRDIRREKDANGTAR' A
#
# COMPACT_ATOMS: atom_id res chain seq x y z
N GLY A 1 10.62 5.20 -13.01
CA GLY A 1 10.15 4.25 -12.05
C GLY A 1 9.17 4.85 -11.05
N LEU A 2 8.57 3.97 -10.28
CA LEU A 2 7.62 4.39 -9.27
C LEU A 2 8.34 4.93 -8.04
N THR A 3 7.84 6.05 -7.53
CA THR A 3 8.36 6.59 -6.29
C THR A 3 7.63 5.96 -5.11
N LEU A 4 8.22 6.04 -3.93
CA LEU A 4 7.58 5.56 -2.72
C LEU A 4 6.27 6.29 -2.47
N GLU A 5 6.23 7.57 -2.81
CA GLU A 5 5.00 8.35 -2.68
C GLU A 5 3.89 7.80 -3.58
N ALA A 6 4.22 7.46 -4.81
CA ALA A 6 3.24 6.91 -5.75
C ALA A 6 2.73 5.56 -5.25
N ILE A 7 3.63 4.73 -4.74
CA ILE A 7 3.27 3.42 -4.20
C ILE A 7 2.31 3.58 -3.01
N LEU A 8 2.67 4.44 -2.08
CA LEU A 8 1.85 4.67 -0.89
C LEU A 8 0.50 5.25 -1.25
N THR A 9 0.48 6.22 -2.16
CA THR A 9 -0.78 6.83 -2.59
C THR A 9 -1.72 5.79 -3.20
N ALA A 10 -1.16 4.91 -4.02
CA ALA A 10 -1.94 3.83 -4.63
C ALA A 10 -2.49 2.88 -3.57
N LEU A 11 -1.70 2.53 -2.57
CA LEU A 11 -2.14 1.66 -1.50
C LEU A 11 -3.27 2.28 -0.68
N VAL A 12 -3.14 3.56 -0.37
CA VAL A 12 -4.17 4.26 0.39
C VAL A 12 -5.46 4.34 -0.43
N ALA A 13 -5.34 4.56 -1.72
CA ALA A 13 -6.52 4.63 -2.59
C ALA A 13 -7.21 3.28 -2.69
N HIS A 14 -6.45 2.19 -2.67
CA HIS A 14 -7.01 0.85 -2.83
C HIS A 14 -7.54 0.27 -1.52
N PHE A 15 -6.76 0.34 -0.47
CA PHE A 15 -7.12 -0.26 0.82
C PHE A 15 -7.76 0.71 1.80
N GLY A 16 -7.32 1.98 1.77
CA GLY A 16 -7.69 2.94 2.80
C GLY A 16 -6.78 2.81 4.02
N TRP A 17 -6.70 3.90 4.79
CA TRP A 17 -5.83 3.92 5.98
C TRP A 17 -6.16 2.82 6.99
N PRO A 18 -7.45 2.58 7.32
CA PRO A 18 -7.75 1.55 8.33
C PRO A 18 -7.23 0.17 7.95
N GLU A 19 -7.46 -0.27 6.72
CA GLU A 19 -7.00 -1.58 6.29
C GLU A 19 -5.48 -1.61 6.15
N LEU A 20 -4.90 -0.53 5.69
CA LEU A 20 -3.45 -0.42 5.56
C LEU A 20 -2.79 -0.57 6.93
N GLY A 21 -3.36 0.04 7.96
CA GLY A 21 -2.86 -0.09 9.32
C GLY A 21 -3.03 -1.49 9.88
N GLU A 22 -4.04 -2.22 9.45
CA GLU A 22 -4.22 -3.61 9.87
C GLU A 22 -3.17 -4.51 9.24
N ARG A 23 -2.84 -4.27 7.98
CA ARG A 23 -1.87 -5.08 7.27
C ARG A 23 -0.44 -4.75 7.66
N ILE A 24 -0.17 -3.48 7.92
CA ILE A 24 1.15 -3.01 8.35
C ILE A 24 0.91 -2.14 9.57
N PRO A 25 0.94 -2.71 10.78
CA PRO A 25 0.56 -2.00 12.00
C PRO A 25 1.65 -1.05 12.48
N VAL A 26 1.83 0.04 11.75
CA VAL A 26 2.76 1.09 12.14
C VAL A 26 1.98 2.34 12.50
N ARG A 27 2.54 3.15 13.37
CA ARG A 27 1.85 4.31 13.91
C ARG A 27 1.43 5.31 12.85
N CYS A 28 2.27 5.49 11.85
CA CYS A 28 1.98 6.46 10.80
C CYS A 28 0.77 6.08 9.95
N PHE A 29 0.29 4.85 10.06
CA PHE A 29 -0.90 4.40 9.35
C PHE A 29 -2.12 4.33 10.27
N THR A 30 -1.92 4.23 11.57
CA THR A 30 -3.01 4.01 12.52
C THR A 30 -3.36 5.22 13.34
N HIS A 31 -2.43 6.16 13.47
CA HIS A 31 -2.61 7.35 14.29
C HIS A 31 -2.42 8.60 13.43
N ASP A 32 -3.52 9.31 13.20
CA ASP A 32 -3.50 10.55 12.42
C ASP A 32 -2.78 10.37 11.08
N PRO A 33 -3.20 9.39 10.27
CA PRO A 33 -2.41 9.02 9.08
C PRO A 33 -2.39 10.12 8.02
N SER A 34 -1.23 10.29 7.41
CA SER A 34 -1.07 11.19 6.27
C SER A 34 0.05 10.66 5.38
N ILE A 35 0.00 11.05 4.11
CA ILE A 35 1.03 10.64 3.15
C ILE A 35 2.39 11.19 3.59
N ALA A 36 2.43 12.46 3.96
CA ALA A 36 3.70 13.12 4.31
C ALA A 36 4.38 12.46 5.49
N SER A 37 3.65 12.22 6.59
CA SER A 37 4.26 11.61 7.77
C SER A 37 4.63 10.16 7.52
N SER A 38 3.84 9.44 6.74
CA SER A 38 4.13 8.06 6.39
C SER A 38 5.41 7.96 5.56
N LEU A 39 5.58 8.85 4.58
CA LEU A 39 6.79 8.86 3.78
C LEU A 39 8.02 9.13 4.63
N LYS A 40 7.90 10.07 5.56
CA LYS A 40 9.00 10.40 6.45
C LYS A 40 9.43 9.19 7.28
N PHE A 41 8.46 8.47 7.81
CA PHE A 41 8.71 7.26 8.57
C PHE A 41 9.33 6.17 7.71
N LEU A 42 8.76 5.93 6.54
CA LEU A 42 9.21 4.85 5.66
C LEU A 42 10.63 5.06 5.16
N ARG A 43 11.01 6.30 4.93
CA ARG A 43 12.38 6.61 4.48
C ARG A 43 13.42 6.24 5.52
N LYS A 44 13.04 6.26 6.80
CA LYS A 44 13.94 5.94 7.89
C LYS A 44 13.85 4.49 8.34
N THR A 45 12.88 3.75 7.85
CA THR A 45 12.58 2.41 8.36
C THR A 45 12.53 1.40 7.22
N PRO A 46 13.68 0.84 6.84
CA PRO A 46 13.74 -0.07 5.68
C PRO A 46 12.78 -1.26 5.75
N TRP A 47 12.62 -1.86 6.94
CA TRP A 47 11.73 -3.03 7.06
C TRP A 47 10.27 -2.66 6.76
N ALA A 48 9.85 -1.46 7.16
CA ALA A 48 8.49 -1.00 6.89
C ALA A 48 8.31 -0.68 5.41
N ARG A 49 9.33 -0.07 4.81
CA ARG A 49 9.30 0.21 3.38
C ARG A 49 9.21 -1.07 2.57
N ASP A 50 9.96 -2.10 2.96
CA ASP A 50 9.89 -3.38 2.29
C ASP A 50 8.48 -3.96 2.36
N LYS A 51 7.82 -3.84 3.49
CA LYS A 51 6.46 -4.34 3.64
C LYS A 51 5.48 -3.56 2.76
N VAL A 52 5.67 -2.26 2.67
CA VAL A 52 4.84 -1.41 1.81
C VAL A 52 5.02 -1.80 0.34
N GLU A 53 6.26 -2.01 -0.07
CA GLU A 53 6.56 -2.42 -1.44
C GLU A 53 5.98 -3.80 -1.75
N GLY A 54 6.11 -4.72 -0.81
CA GLY A 54 5.52 -6.05 -0.96
C GLY A 54 4.01 -6.00 -1.05
N LEU A 55 3.39 -5.18 -0.24
CA LEU A 55 1.94 -5.02 -0.27
C LEU A 55 1.49 -4.38 -1.59
N TYR A 56 2.29 -3.48 -2.12
CA TYR A 56 1.98 -2.89 -3.42
C TYR A 56 1.97 -3.95 -4.52
N LEU A 57 2.96 -4.83 -4.52
CA LEU A 57 3.01 -5.92 -5.49
C LEU A 57 1.83 -6.87 -5.30
N PHE A 58 1.47 -7.14 -4.06
CA PHE A 58 0.29 -7.96 -3.76
C PHE A 58 -0.97 -7.29 -4.31
N MET A 59 -1.10 -5.98 -4.11
CA MET A 59 -2.25 -5.23 -4.60
C MET A 59 -2.34 -5.31 -6.13
N LEU A 60 -1.23 -5.13 -6.82
CA LEU A 60 -1.22 -5.21 -8.28
C LEU A 60 -1.65 -6.59 -8.76
N ARG A 61 -1.19 -7.64 -8.09
CA ARG A 61 -1.57 -9.00 -8.43
C ARG A 61 -3.04 -9.23 -8.18
N ASP A 62 -3.56 -8.70 -7.08
CA ASP A 62 -4.96 -8.84 -6.72
C ASP A 62 -5.86 -8.14 -7.74
N ILE A 63 -5.51 -6.92 -8.13
CA ILE A 63 -6.25 -6.19 -9.14
C ILE A 63 -6.24 -6.92 -10.46
N ARG A 64 -5.08 -7.45 -10.84
CA ARG A 64 -4.93 -8.19 -12.08
C ARG A 64 -5.78 -9.46 -12.07
N ARG A 65 -5.81 -10.14 -10.92
CA ARG A 65 -6.61 -11.37 -10.77
C ARG A 65 -8.10 -11.07 -10.93
N GLU A 66 -8.59 -10.01 -10.31
CA GLU A 66 -9.99 -9.60 -10.43
C GLU A 66 -10.32 -9.28 -11.88
N LYS A 67 -9.43 -8.55 -12.55
CA LYS A 67 -9.63 -8.18 -13.94
C LYS A 67 -9.66 -9.41 -14.82
N ASP A 68 -8.74 -10.34 -14.60
CA ASP A 68 -8.68 -11.58 -15.38
C ASP A 68 -9.94 -12.43 -15.12
N ALA A 69 -10.37 -12.52 -13.87
CA ALA A 69 -11.56 -13.26 -13.52
C ALA A 69 -12.79 -12.68 -14.22
N ASN A 70 -12.92 -11.37 -14.23
CA ASN A 70 -14.02 -10.72 -14.93
C ASN A 70 -13.92 -10.95 -16.43
N GLY A 71 -12.72 -10.94 -16.95
CA GLY A 71 -12.48 -11.17 -18.37
C GLY A 71 -12.78 -12.58 -18.80
N THR A 72 -12.57 -13.55 -17.90
CA THR A 72 -12.79 -14.97 -18.22
C THR A 72 -14.18 -15.45 -17.90
N ALA A 73 -14.98 -14.63 -17.24
CA ALA A 73 -16.33 -15.01 -16.83
C ALA A 73 -17.29 -15.12 -18.01
N ARG A 74 -16.88 -14.82 -19.17
CA ARG A 74 -17.70 -14.89 -20.38
C ARG A 74 -17.95 -16.29 -20.84
#